data_2ba9c8063a9cd14bd557eff75c03d107
#
_entry.id   2ba9c8063a9cd14bd557eff75c03d107
#
_cell.length_a   1.000
_cell.length_b   1.000
_cell.length_c   1.000
_cell.angle_alpha   90.00
_cell.angle_beta   90.00
_cell.angle_gamma   90.00
#
_symmetry.space_group_name_H-M   'P 1'
#
loop_
_entity.id
_entity.type
_entity.pdbx_description
1 polymer ?
#
loop_
_entity_poly.entity_id
_entity_poly.type
_entity_poly.pdbx_seq_one_letter_code
_entity_poly.pdbx_strand_id
1 'polypeptide(L)'
;ILPLMLSCVVADAVCYVLSEHSFYTSRLAKKGISIDLGAGQDLMRMITVEEAMSDDVMTITPDAPLERALQIIEDTGHMGLPVVNDNEELHGIITWSDIHRATLKHERHLTVGDYCTTNLVTVTPEDSLTHALDSLGYKEISHLPVVRKNNDKRIIGIITKGDLIKAYNKKRFIQKKMSWQD
;
A
#
# COMPACT_ATOMS: atom_id res chain seq x y z
N ILE A 1 -21.40 -19.88 42.53
CA ILE A 1 -20.99 -19.11 41.33
C ILE A 1 -19.65 -18.40 41.59
N LEU A 2 -19.45 -17.74 42.75
CA LEU A 2 -18.23 -17.04 43.10
C LEU A 2 -16.95 -17.91 43.04
N PRO A 3 -16.91 -19.13 43.62
CA PRO A 3 -15.71 -19.96 43.54
C PRO A 3 -15.37 -20.41 42.11
N LEU A 4 -16.37 -20.57 41.25
CA LEU A 4 -16.20 -21.00 39.89
C LEU A 4 -15.60 -19.84 39.02
N MET A 5 -16.04 -18.62 39.25
CA MET A 5 -15.46 -17.42 38.59
C MET A 5 -14.01 -17.22 39.04
N LEU A 6 -13.71 -17.40 40.32
CA LEU A 6 -12.35 -17.28 40.81
C LEU A 6 -11.40 -18.31 40.21
N SER A 7 -11.87 -19.57 40.09
CA SER A 7 -11.06 -20.64 39.49
C SER A 7 -10.79 -20.40 37.99
N CYS A 8 -11.74 -19.83 37.24
CA CYS A 8 -11.53 -19.46 35.84
C CYS A 8 -10.50 -18.35 35.70
N VAL A 9 -10.55 -17.30 36.54
CA VAL A 9 -9.60 -16.20 36.51
C VAL A 9 -8.19 -16.68 36.87
N VAL A 10 -8.07 -17.55 37.89
CA VAL A 10 -6.77 -18.11 38.28
C VAL A 10 -6.20 -19.01 37.19
N ALA A 11 -7.06 -19.87 36.56
CA ALA A 11 -6.62 -20.71 35.45
C ALA A 11 -6.17 -19.93 34.26
N ASP A 12 -6.86 -18.82 33.91
CA ASP A 12 -6.49 -17.94 32.81
C ASP A 12 -5.16 -17.21 33.09
N ALA A 13 -4.97 -16.71 34.30
CA ALA A 13 -3.73 -16.07 34.73
C ALA A 13 -2.53 -17.05 34.70
N VAL A 14 -2.72 -18.31 35.13
CA VAL A 14 -1.69 -19.35 35.10
C VAL A 14 -1.36 -19.71 33.65
N CYS A 15 -2.35 -19.85 32.77
CA CYS A 15 -2.13 -20.08 31.35
C CYS A 15 -1.36 -18.93 30.68
N TYR A 16 -1.65 -17.68 31.05
CA TYR A 16 -0.95 -16.50 30.51
C TYR A 16 0.55 -16.47 30.90
N VAL A 17 0.87 -16.89 32.13
CA VAL A 17 2.26 -16.92 32.64
C VAL A 17 3.05 -18.11 32.08
N LEU A 18 2.41 -19.27 31.87
CA LEU A 18 3.08 -20.50 31.44
C LEU A 18 3.10 -20.72 29.92
N SER A 19 2.33 -19.97 29.16
CA SER A 19 2.21 -20.16 27.70
C SER A 19 2.27 -18.82 26.99
N GLU A 20 3.31 -18.61 26.19
CA GLU A 20 3.42 -17.46 25.29
C GLU A 20 2.36 -17.48 24.16
N HIS A 21 1.63 -18.58 24.04
CA HIS A 21 0.66 -18.77 22.96
C HIS A 21 -0.71 -19.16 23.53
N SER A 22 -1.77 -18.50 23.08
CA SER A 22 -3.14 -18.87 23.37
C SER A 22 -3.43 -20.31 22.91
N PHE A 23 -4.32 -21.02 23.60
CA PHE A 23 -4.76 -22.37 23.25
C PHE A 23 -5.22 -22.52 21.78
N TYR A 24 -5.79 -21.45 21.22
CA TYR A 24 -6.21 -21.40 19.82
C TYR A 24 -5.02 -21.28 18.86
N THR A 25 -4.03 -20.46 19.19
CA THR A 25 -2.82 -20.28 18.36
C THR A 25 -1.92 -21.51 18.37
N SER A 26 -1.86 -22.25 19.48
CA SER A 26 -1.09 -23.50 19.58
C SER A 26 -1.64 -24.61 18.67
N ARG A 27 -2.97 -24.70 18.50
CA ARG A 27 -3.58 -25.66 17.57
C ARG A 27 -3.37 -25.31 16.10
N LEU A 28 -3.31 -24.02 15.77
CA LEU A 28 -3.04 -23.54 14.43
C LEU A 28 -1.55 -23.68 14.08
N ALA A 29 -0.66 -23.46 15.04
CA ALA A 29 0.76 -23.71 14.88
C ALA A 29 1.07 -25.19 14.56
N LYS A 30 0.38 -26.14 15.20
CA LYS A 30 0.49 -27.59 14.88
C LYS A 30 0.01 -27.94 13.47
N LYS A 31 -0.81 -27.10 12.84
CA LYS A 31 -1.25 -27.24 11.43
C LYS A 31 -0.35 -26.46 10.45
N GLY A 32 0.79 -25.94 10.91
CA GLY A 32 1.72 -25.18 10.07
C GLY A 32 1.24 -23.75 9.77
N ILE A 33 0.19 -23.27 10.44
CA ILE A 33 -0.34 -21.93 10.32
C ILE A 33 0.14 -21.14 11.53
N SER A 34 1.28 -20.47 11.42
CA SER A 34 1.72 -19.50 12.43
C SER A 34 0.92 -18.21 12.24
N ILE A 35 -0.02 -17.96 13.15
CA ILE A 35 -0.65 -16.65 13.31
C ILE A 35 0.24 -15.85 14.24
N ASP A 36 1.24 -15.23 13.67
CA ASP A 36 2.10 -14.29 14.36
C ASP A 36 1.41 -12.91 14.27
N LEU A 37 0.50 -12.66 15.23
CA LEU A 37 -0.33 -11.44 15.27
C LEU A 37 0.47 -10.15 15.46
N GLY A 38 1.77 -10.25 15.77
CA GLY A 38 2.69 -9.13 15.94
C GLY A 38 3.77 -9.02 14.85
N ALA A 39 4.37 -10.14 14.45
CA ALA A 39 5.52 -10.12 13.53
C ALA A 39 5.19 -9.60 12.12
N GLY A 40 3.94 -9.72 11.68
CA GLY A 40 3.52 -9.19 10.40
C GLY A 40 3.48 -7.65 10.35
N GLN A 41 3.06 -7.01 11.44
CA GLN A 41 3.06 -5.55 11.55
C GLN A 41 4.48 -5.02 11.75
N ASP A 42 5.31 -5.69 12.54
CA ASP A 42 6.70 -5.29 12.74
C ASP A 42 7.51 -5.39 11.45
N LEU A 43 7.25 -6.41 10.63
CA LEU A 43 7.92 -6.57 9.34
C LEU A 43 7.58 -5.43 8.38
N MET A 44 6.30 -5.03 8.28
CA MET A 44 5.90 -3.91 7.42
C MET A 44 6.44 -2.56 7.90
N ARG A 45 6.70 -2.39 9.20
CA ARG A 45 7.37 -1.20 9.75
C ARG A 45 8.84 -1.10 9.37
N MET A 46 9.50 -2.26 9.19
CA MET A 46 10.92 -2.35 8.84
C MET A 46 11.22 -2.16 7.35
N ILE A 47 10.19 -2.25 6.49
CA ILE A 47 10.35 -2.06 5.06
C ILE A 47 10.00 -0.61 4.73
N THR A 48 10.86 0.06 3.99
CA THR A 48 10.62 1.43 3.53
C THR A 48 9.83 1.45 2.22
N VAL A 49 9.20 2.57 1.93
CA VAL A 49 8.53 2.82 0.66
C VAL A 49 9.53 2.69 -0.49
N GLU A 50 10.78 3.17 -0.32
CA GLU A 50 11.86 3.08 -1.30
C GLU A 50 12.17 1.63 -1.71
N GLU A 51 12.12 0.68 -0.75
CA GLU A 51 12.35 -0.74 -1.03
C GLU A 51 11.23 -1.40 -1.86
N ALA A 52 10.07 -0.76 -1.95
CA ALA A 52 8.86 -1.34 -2.53
C ALA A 52 8.29 -0.56 -3.73
N MET A 53 8.58 0.74 -3.84
CA MET A 53 8.06 1.59 -4.91
C MET A 53 8.59 1.17 -6.29
N SER A 54 7.85 1.51 -7.32
CA SER A 54 8.33 1.53 -8.70
C SER A 54 8.89 2.92 -9.00
N ASP A 55 10.11 2.98 -9.50
CA ASP A 55 10.83 4.19 -9.92
C ASP A 55 10.63 4.50 -11.41
N ASP A 56 10.23 3.52 -12.21
CA ASP A 56 9.83 3.70 -13.61
C ASP A 56 8.39 4.24 -13.68
N VAL A 57 8.25 5.55 -13.51
CA VAL A 57 6.95 6.22 -13.44
C VAL A 57 6.63 6.89 -14.76
N MET A 58 5.64 6.37 -15.46
CA MET A 58 5.07 7.03 -16.63
C MET A 58 4.16 8.18 -16.17
N THR A 59 4.42 9.38 -16.67
CA THR A 59 3.67 10.59 -16.34
C THR A 59 2.98 11.15 -17.57
N ILE A 60 1.99 12.03 -17.34
CA ILE A 60 1.26 12.74 -18.39
C ILE A 60 1.06 14.19 -17.97
N THR A 61 0.91 15.10 -18.95
CA THR A 61 0.65 16.52 -18.66
C THR A 61 -0.85 16.81 -18.53
N PRO A 62 -1.24 17.88 -17.81
CA PRO A 62 -2.65 18.24 -17.65
C PRO A 62 -3.34 18.58 -18.97
N ASP A 63 -2.63 19.18 -19.91
CA ASP A 63 -3.18 19.61 -21.21
C ASP A 63 -3.31 18.44 -22.22
N ALA A 64 -2.80 17.27 -21.88
CA ALA A 64 -2.90 16.10 -22.75
C ALA A 64 -4.37 15.67 -22.92
N PRO A 65 -4.77 15.22 -24.12
CA PRO A 65 -6.10 14.69 -24.34
C PRO A 65 -6.29 13.38 -23.57
N LEU A 66 -7.52 13.12 -23.08
CA LEU A 66 -7.85 11.90 -22.33
C LEU A 66 -7.58 10.62 -23.14
N GLU A 67 -7.75 10.67 -24.45
CA GLU A 67 -7.46 9.54 -25.35
C GLU A 67 -5.99 9.11 -25.24
N ARG A 68 -5.08 10.07 -25.03
CA ARG A 68 -3.65 9.77 -24.86
C ARG A 68 -3.40 9.05 -23.52
N ALA A 69 -4.08 9.46 -22.46
CA ALA A 69 -4.00 8.78 -21.15
C ALA A 69 -4.55 7.34 -21.27
N LEU A 70 -5.69 7.17 -21.94
CA LEU A 70 -6.28 5.85 -22.17
C LEU A 70 -5.32 4.94 -22.94
N GLN A 71 -4.73 5.43 -24.03
CA GLN A 71 -3.77 4.67 -24.82
C GLN A 71 -2.57 4.20 -23.99
N ILE A 72 -1.99 5.08 -23.16
CA ILE A 72 -0.87 4.71 -22.27
C ILE A 72 -1.30 3.61 -21.28
N ILE A 73 -2.49 3.72 -20.68
CA ILE A 73 -3.04 2.73 -19.76
C ILE A 73 -3.23 1.37 -20.44
N GLU A 74 -3.78 1.36 -21.66
CA GLU A 74 -4.00 0.13 -22.42
C GLU A 74 -2.68 -0.54 -22.86
N ASP A 75 -1.71 0.26 -23.30
CA ASP A 75 -0.41 -0.24 -23.77
C ASP A 75 0.46 -0.78 -22.63
N THR A 76 0.38 -0.19 -21.45
CA THR A 76 1.24 -0.51 -20.31
C THR A 76 0.60 -1.41 -19.25
N GLY A 77 -0.74 -1.46 -19.22
CA GLY A 77 -1.50 -2.13 -18.18
C GLY A 77 -1.50 -1.40 -16.82
N HIS A 78 -0.96 -0.18 -16.76
CA HIS A 78 -1.06 0.66 -15.56
C HIS A 78 -2.49 1.19 -15.41
N MET A 79 -3.03 1.13 -14.19
CA MET A 79 -4.41 1.57 -13.93
C MET A 79 -4.52 3.05 -13.53
N GLY A 80 -3.40 3.76 -13.43
CA GLY A 80 -3.34 5.18 -13.10
C GLY A 80 -2.01 5.80 -13.50
N LEU A 81 -2.06 7.06 -13.92
CA LEU A 81 -0.91 7.84 -14.35
C LEU A 81 -0.81 9.11 -13.51
N PRO A 82 0.34 9.39 -12.90
CA PRO A 82 0.61 10.68 -12.31
C PRO A 82 0.58 11.78 -13.38
N VAL A 83 -0.06 12.89 -13.03
CA VAL A 83 -0.13 14.09 -13.86
C VAL A 83 0.90 15.08 -13.35
N VAL A 84 1.80 15.53 -14.20
CA VAL A 84 2.86 16.48 -13.85
C VAL A 84 2.74 17.75 -14.68
N ASN A 85 3.04 18.88 -14.05
CA ASN A 85 3.09 20.17 -14.75
C ASN A 85 4.41 20.35 -15.50
N ASP A 86 4.56 21.49 -16.18
CA ASP A 86 5.78 21.84 -16.95
C ASP A 86 7.05 21.94 -16.10
N ASN A 87 6.92 22.09 -14.79
CA ASN A 87 8.04 22.11 -13.83
C ASN A 87 8.38 20.71 -13.28
N GLU A 88 7.78 19.64 -13.84
CA GLU A 88 7.89 18.26 -13.36
C GLU A 88 7.31 18.07 -11.95
N GLU A 89 6.46 18.96 -11.48
CA GLU A 89 5.80 18.83 -10.20
C GLU A 89 4.50 18.04 -10.32
N LEU A 90 4.24 17.21 -9.35
CA LEU A 90 3.01 16.39 -9.25
C LEU A 90 1.79 17.32 -9.11
N HIS A 91 0.94 17.33 -10.13
CA HIS A 91 -0.31 18.06 -10.18
C HIS A 91 -1.51 17.22 -9.74
N GLY A 92 -1.54 15.95 -10.16
CA GLY A 92 -2.68 15.06 -9.92
C GLY A 92 -2.38 13.61 -10.24
N ILE A 93 -3.43 12.80 -10.19
CA ILE A 93 -3.45 11.44 -10.74
C ILE A 93 -4.69 11.30 -11.60
N ILE A 94 -4.54 10.70 -12.78
CA ILE A 94 -5.63 10.25 -13.63
C ILE A 94 -5.67 8.72 -13.62
N THR A 95 -6.84 8.15 -13.39
CA THR A 95 -7.04 6.69 -13.36
C THR A 95 -7.93 6.23 -14.51
N TRP A 96 -7.90 4.95 -14.82
CA TRP A 96 -8.82 4.34 -15.78
C TRP A 96 -10.29 4.66 -15.44
N SER A 97 -10.65 4.65 -14.17
CA SER A 97 -12.00 4.97 -13.72
C SER A 97 -12.42 6.42 -14.01
N ASP A 98 -11.46 7.36 -13.91
CA ASP A 98 -11.71 8.77 -14.21
C ASP A 98 -11.95 8.98 -15.70
N ILE A 99 -11.12 8.34 -16.54
CA ILE A 99 -11.26 8.37 -18.01
C ILE A 99 -12.59 7.75 -18.42
N HIS A 100 -12.93 6.59 -17.86
CA HIS A 100 -14.21 5.93 -18.16
C HIS A 100 -15.42 6.79 -17.80
N ARG A 101 -15.37 7.46 -16.63
CA ARG A 101 -16.40 8.40 -16.19
C ARG A 101 -16.52 9.61 -17.11
N ALA A 102 -15.40 10.13 -17.58
CA ALA A 102 -15.38 11.24 -18.53
C ALA A 102 -16.02 10.86 -19.88
N THR A 103 -15.70 9.69 -20.41
CA THR A 103 -16.22 9.18 -21.68
C THR A 103 -17.76 9.07 -21.67
N LEU A 104 -18.37 8.75 -20.54
CA LEU A 104 -19.83 8.66 -20.40
C LEU A 104 -20.54 10.02 -20.55
N LYS A 105 -19.84 11.15 -20.37
CA LYS A 105 -20.42 12.50 -20.49
C LYS A 105 -20.55 13.01 -21.92
N HIS A 106 -19.97 12.29 -22.92
CA HIS A 106 -20.03 12.65 -24.34
C HIS A 106 -19.53 14.07 -24.66
N GLU A 107 -18.70 14.66 -23.81
CA GLU A 107 -18.08 15.96 -24.05
C GLU A 107 -16.92 15.79 -25.04
N ARG A 108 -16.69 16.81 -25.89
CA ARG A 108 -15.60 16.84 -26.86
C ARG A 108 -14.42 17.62 -26.27
N HIS A 109 -13.19 17.21 -26.63
CA HIS A 109 -11.95 17.90 -26.23
C HIS A 109 -11.67 17.90 -24.73
N LEU A 110 -11.87 16.75 -24.08
CA LEU A 110 -11.56 16.58 -22.65
C LEU A 110 -10.05 16.44 -22.46
N THR A 111 -9.51 17.19 -21.50
CA THR A 111 -8.11 17.10 -21.09
C THR A 111 -7.95 16.27 -19.81
N VAL A 112 -6.74 15.79 -19.57
CA VAL A 112 -6.39 15.07 -18.34
C VAL A 112 -6.62 15.95 -17.11
N GLY A 113 -6.30 17.25 -17.21
CA GLY A 113 -6.47 18.22 -16.13
C GLY A 113 -7.90 18.40 -15.65
N ASP A 114 -8.88 18.25 -16.57
CA ASP A 114 -10.31 18.38 -16.25
C ASP A 114 -10.84 17.26 -15.34
N TYR A 115 -10.19 16.09 -15.38
CA TYR A 115 -10.66 14.86 -14.73
C TYR A 115 -9.69 14.24 -13.74
N CYS A 116 -8.44 14.70 -13.68
CA CYS A 116 -7.49 14.16 -12.71
C CYS A 116 -7.87 14.57 -11.27
N THR A 117 -7.57 13.70 -10.34
CA THR A 117 -7.69 13.99 -8.91
C THR A 117 -6.48 14.78 -8.46
N THR A 118 -6.70 15.99 -7.93
CA THR A 118 -5.64 16.91 -7.47
C THR A 118 -5.42 16.89 -5.96
N ASN A 119 -6.44 16.46 -5.18
CA ASN A 119 -6.29 16.31 -3.73
C ASN A 119 -5.59 14.98 -3.42
N LEU A 120 -4.28 14.97 -3.53
CA LEU A 120 -3.45 13.77 -3.43
C LEU A 120 -2.96 13.52 -1.99
N VAL A 121 -2.91 12.24 -1.64
CA VAL A 121 -2.09 11.75 -0.54
C VAL A 121 -0.77 11.27 -1.13
N THR A 122 0.33 11.70 -0.55
CA THR A 122 1.68 11.32 -0.98
C THR A 122 2.45 10.73 0.18
N VAL A 123 3.47 9.95 -0.13
CA VAL A 123 4.44 9.43 0.85
C VAL A 123 5.86 9.77 0.42
N THR A 124 6.79 9.61 1.34
CA THR A 124 8.22 9.78 1.09
C THR A 124 8.94 8.42 1.04
N PRO A 125 10.13 8.32 0.43
CA PRO A 125 10.90 7.07 0.39
C PRO A 125 11.18 6.47 1.77
N GLU A 126 11.37 7.32 2.77
CA GLU A 126 11.71 6.92 4.14
C GLU A 126 10.50 6.43 4.94
N ASP A 127 9.29 6.66 4.46
CA ASP A 127 8.08 6.18 5.13
C ASP A 127 8.04 4.65 5.17
N SER A 128 7.41 4.09 6.21
CA SER A 128 7.24 2.64 6.32
C SER A 128 6.10 2.13 5.43
N LEU A 129 6.15 0.84 5.05
CA LEU A 129 5.04 0.22 4.35
C LEU A 129 3.74 0.22 5.15
N THR A 130 3.82 0.24 6.49
CA THR A 130 2.64 0.39 7.34
C THR A 130 1.97 1.73 7.09
N HIS A 131 2.73 2.83 7.04
CA HIS A 131 2.19 4.15 6.74
C HIS A 131 1.57 4.21 5.34
N ALA A 132 2.23 3.64 4.35
CA ALA A 132 1.70 3.55 2.99
C ALA A 132 0.39 2.74 2.92
N LEU A 133 0.32 1.61 3.64
CA LEU A 133 -0.87 0.77 3.72
C LEU A 133 -2.04 1.51 4.37
N ASP A 134 -1.80 2.20 5.49
CA ASP A 134 -2.82 2.98 6.20
C ASP A 134 -3.35 4.10 5.29
N SER A 135 -2.46 4.78 4.56
CA SER A 135 -2.82 5.82 3.60
C SER A 135 -3.69 5.29 2.45
N LEU A 136 -3.33 4.14 1.88
CA LEU A 136 -4.10 3.48 0.82
C LEU A 136 -5.45 2.95 1.32
N GLY A 137 -5.51 2.46 2.56
CA GLY A 137 -6.72 1.92 3.17
C GLY A 137 -7.71 3.00 3.57
N TYR A 138 -7.25 4.00 4.34
CA TYR A 138 -8.10 5.06 4.87
C TYR A 138 -8.77 5.92 3.77
N LYS A 139 -8.08 6.16 2.68
CA LYS A 139 -8.56 6.96 1.55
C LYS A 139 -9.17 6.13 0.42
N GLU A 140 -9.20 4.81 0.55
CA GLU A 140 -9.69 3.87 -0.48
C GLU A 140 -9.02 4.07 -1.86
N ILE A 141 -7.77 4.57 -1.87
CA ILE A 141 -7.01 4.82 -3.08
C ILE A 141 -6.20 3.58 -3.50
N SER A 142 -5.87 3.50 -4.78
CA SER A 142 -5.11 2.35 -5.34
C SER A 142 -3.66 2.69 -5.64
N HIS A 143 -3.36 3.96 -5.82
CA HIS A 143 -2.06 4.48 -6.22
C HIS A 143 -1.63 5.58 -5.27
N LEU A 144 -0.41 5.53 -4.80
CA LEU A 144 0.15 6.48 -3.85
C LEU A 144 1.46 7.02 -4.44
N PRO A 145 1.49 8.30 -4.88
CA PRO A 145 2.71 8.91 -5.39
C PRO A 145 3.75 9.03 -4.29
N VAL A 146 4.99 8.77 -4.65
CA VAL A 146 6.15 8.97 -3.78
C VAL A 146 6.85 10.25 -4.21
N VAL A 147 7.00 11.18 -3.27
CA VAL A 147 7.61 12.49 -3.50
C VAL A 147 8.81 12.68 -2.58
N ARG A 148 9.72 13.57 -2.96
CA ARG A 148 10.89 13.89 -2.16
C ARG A 148 10.52 14.73 -0.93
N LYS A 149 11.16 14.47 0.21
CA LYS A 149 10.84 15.08 1.52
C LYS A 149 11.03 16.60 1.61
N ASN A 150 11.80 17.21 0.74
CA ASN A 150 12.25 18.60 0.85
C ASN A 150 11.31 19.63 0.19
N ASN A 151 9.98 19.49 0.39
CA ASN A 151 8.97 20.36 -0.23
C ASN A 151 9.02 20.40 -1.77
N ASP A 152 9.76 19.47 -2.36
CA ASP A 152 9.83 19.23 -3.78
C ASP A 152 8.66 18.34 -4.16
N LYS A 153 7.69 18.90 -4.86
CA LYS A 153 6.52 18.15 -5.35
C LYS A 153 6.86 17.20 -6.51
N ARG A 154 8.12 17.00 -6.79
CA ARG A 154 8.55 16.09 -7.84
C ARG A 154 8.29 14.65 -7.46
N ILE A 155 7.61 13.97 -8.36
CA ILE A 155 7.38 12.54 -8.21
C ILE A 155 8.68 11.77 -8.49
N ILE A 156 9.00 10.83 -7.62
CA ILE A 156 10.19 9.96 -7.74
C ILE A 156 9.83 8.48 -7.80
N GLY A 157 8.59 8.16 -7.55
CA GLY A 157 8.09 6.79 -7.57
C GLY A 157 6.58 6.73 -7.41
N ILE A 158 6.05 5.54 -7.55
CA ILE A 158 4.65 5.23 -7.26
C ILE A 158 4.59 3.91 -6.49
N ILE A 159 3.69 3.80 -5.55
CA ILE A 159 3.46 2.56 -4.81
C ILE A 159 1.98 2.18 -4.85
N THR A 160 1.73 0.90 -5.08
CA THR A 160 0.38 0.32 -5.15
C THR A 160 0.19 -0.74 -4.06
N LYS A 161 -1.06 -1.18 -3.85
CA LYS A 161 -1.36 -2.32 -2.97
C LYS A 161 -0.61 -3.59 -3.39
N GLY A 162 -0.41 -3.78 -4.71
CA GLY A 162 0.35 -4.91 -5.24
C GLY A 162 1.82 -4.87 -4.84
N ASP A 163 2.43 -3.69 -4.84
CA ASP A 163 3.85 -3.52 -4.49
C ASP A 163 4.07 -3.75 -2.99
N LEU A 164 3.14 -3.30 -2.13
CA LEU A 164 3.16 -3.62 -0.70
C LEU A 164 3.17 -5.13 -0.45
N ILE A 165 2.28 -5.86 -1.13
CA ILE A 165 2.18 -7.31 -0.99
C ILE A 165 3.46 -8.01 -1.49
N LYS A 166 4.02 -7.58 -2.62
CA LYS A 166 5.26 -8.12 -3.17
C LYS A 166 6.44 -7.91 -2.22
N ALA A 167 6.62 -6.69 -1.72
CA ALA A 167 7.70 -6.34 -0.81
C ALA A 167 7.60 -7.11 0.52
N TYR A 168 6.41 -7.18 1.10
CA TYR A 168 6.15 -7.97 2.29
C TYR A 168 6.49 -9.45 2.10
N ASN A 169 5.99 -10.08 1.03
CA ASN A 169 6.25 -11.48 0.75
C ASN A 169 7.75 -11.77 0.51
N LYS A 170 8.44 -10.87 -0.19
CA LYS A 170 9.89 -10.97 -0.42
C LYS A 170 10.66 -10.96 0.91
N LYS A 171 10.36 -10.02 1.80
CA LYS A 171 11.03 -9.89 3.10
C LYS A 171 10.74 -11.07 4.01
N ARG A 172 9.47 -11.51 4.06
CA ARG A 172 9.05 -12.69 4.82
C ARG A 172 9.76 -13.96 4.35
N PHE A 173 9.92 -14.14 3.04
CA PHE A 173 10.62 -15.28 2.48
C PHE A 173 12.10 -15.30 2.88
N ILE A 174 12.76 -14.14 2.86
CA ILE A 174 14.16 -13.99 3.28
C ILE A 174 14.32 -14.35 4.76
N GLN A 175 13.48 -13.82 5.64
CA GLN A 175 13.51 -14.14 7.07
C GLN A 175 13.31 -15.63 7.32
N LYS A 176 12.35 -16.25 6.65
CA LYS A 176 12.09 -17.68 6.79
C LYS A 176 13.30 -18.52 6.34
N LYS A 177 14.00 -18.12 5.29
CA LYS A 177 15.19 -18.82 4.82
C LYS A 177 16.36 -18.71 5.82
N MET A 178 16.53 -17.57 6.48
CA MET A 178 17.56 -17.37 7.50
C MET A 178 17.32 -18.23 8.74
N SER A 179 16.07 -18.35 9.19
CA SER A 179 15.70 -19.17 10.35
C SER A 179 15.79 -20.70 10.15
N TRP A 180 16.13 -21.16 8.94
CA TRP A 180 16.33 -22.60 8.65
C TRP A 180 17.81 -22.96 8.56
N GLN A 181 18.72 -22.00 8.70
CA GLN A 181 20.16 -22.19 8.64
C GLN A 181 20.84 -22.17 10.03
N ASP A 182 20.07 -21.84 11.07
CA ASP A 182 20.44 -21.92 12.49
C ASP A 182 19.81 -23.16 13.13
#